data_ffea4622a1863cea1fcca9b8c2d021a0
#
_entry.id   ffea4622a1863cea1fcca9b8c2d021a0
#
_cell.length_a   1.000
_cell.length_b   1.000
_cell.length_c   1.000
_cell.angle_alpha   90.00
_cell.angle_beta   90.00
_cell.angle_gamma   90.00
#
_symmetry.space_group_name_H-M   'P 1'
#
loop_
_entity.id
_entity.type
_entity.pdbx_description
1 polymer ?
#
loop_
_entity_poly.entity_id
_entity_poly.type
_entity_poly.pdbx_seq_one_letter_code
_entity_poly.pdbx_strand_id
1 'polypeptide(L)'
;HDQTRRQRQMCIRDRPICMHQDHGNNEATCFSAIKYGFTSVMMDGSLMSDMKTPSTYQYNVEITSKVTETAHNVGASVEGELGVLGSLETGEAGEEDGSGAEGKLNHDQLLTDPDQAADFVSKTKVDALAIACGTSHGAYKFSRKPDGDILAMNVIEEIHSKIPDTHLVMHGSSSVPQYLQDLINQNGGEMPQTYGVPVEEIERGIKSGVRKVNIDTDCRMAMTGQFRKIASETPKEFDPRKFLIPAMKEMENLCKDRFERFGTSGNASKITIKSMDEMAKQYNSGELNPKTYN
;
A
#
# COMPACT_ATOMS: atom_id res chain seq x y z
N HIS A 1 21.21 17.18 12.53
CA HIS A 1 20.85 15.89 13.13
C HIS A 1 19.79 15.99 14.25
N ASP A 2 19.81 17.07 15.04
CA ASP A 2 18.89 17.19 16.20
C ASP A 2 17.48 17.68 15.80
N GLN A 3 17.35 18.50 14.76
CA GLN A 3 16.04 18.95 14.27
C GLN A 3 15.22 17.80 13.64
N THR A 4 15.86 16.90 12.93
CA THR A 4 15.19 15.73 12.34
C THR A 4 14.73 14.73 13.40
N ARG A 5 15.50 14.57 14.49
CA ARG A 5 15.08 13.79 15.65
C ARG A 5 13.90 14.42 16.40
N ARG A 6 13.89 15.75 16.55
CA ARG A 6 12.79 16.48 17.19
C ARG A 6 11.51 16.45 16.34
N GLN A 7 11.61 16.56 15.02
CA GLN A 7 10.45 16.41 14.12
C GLN A 7 9.89 14.99 14.16
N ARG A 8 10.74 13.95 14.15
CA ARG A 8 10.30 12.55 14.35
C ARG A 8 9.60 12.35 15.70
N GLN A 9 10.15 12.88 16.79
CA GLN A 9 9.55 12.77 18.12
C GLN A 9 8.23 13.56 18.23
N MET A 10 8.09 14.72 17.57
CA MET A 10 6.83 15.46 17.53
C MET A 10 5.77 14.71 16.76
N CYS A 11 6.07 14.20 15.58
CA CYS A 11 5.09 13.44 14.77
C CYS A 11 4.64 12.14 15.45
N ILE A 12 5.51 11.45 16.17
CA ILE A 12 5.20 10.23 16.91
C ILE A 12 4.36 10.51 18.16
N ARG A 13 4.45 11.71 18.76
CA ARG A 13 3.74 12.03 20.00
C ARG A 13 2.33 12.58 19.82
N ASP A 14 2.06 13.24 18.69
CA ASP A 14 0.77 13.92 18.47
C ASP A 14 -0.14 13.17 17.48
N ARG A 15 0.42 12.20 16.74
CA ARG A 15 -0.35 11.35 15.81
C ARG A 15 0.37 10.02 15.55
N PRO A 16 -0.37 8.93 15.36
CA PRO A 16 0.22 7.65 15.02
C PRO A 16 0.69 7.68 13.55
N ILE A 17 2.00 7.59 13.36
CA ILE A 17 2.64 7.51 12.05
C ILE A 17 3.61 6.34 12.07
N CYS A 18 3.54 5.47 11.08
CA CYS A 18 4.50 4.40 10.84
C CYS A 18 5.38 4.77 9.64
N MET A 19 6.67 4.55 9.76
CA MET A 19 7.56 4.52 8.59
C MET A 19 7.58 3.09 8.06
N HIS A 20 6.98 2.91 6.90
CA HIS A 20 6.92 1.63 6.21
C HIS A 20 7.78 1.67 4.95
N GLN A 21 8.61 0.65 4.73
CA GLN A 21 9.31 0.46 3.46
C GLN A 21 8.45 -0.45 2.60
N ASP A 22 7.95 0.10 1.51
CA ASP A 22 7.06 -0.55 0.56
C ASP A 22 7.87 -1.29 -0.52
N HIS A 23 7.38 -2.44 -1.01
CA HIS A 23 7.96 -3.29 -2.05
C HIS A 23 9.49 -3.50 -1.96
N GLY A 24 9.96 -4.13 -0.88
CA GLY A 24 11.33 -4.59 -0.78
C GLY A 24 11.61 -5.76 -1.72
N ASN A 25 12.56 -5.57 -2.64
CA ASN A 25 12.88 -6.57 -3.66
C ASN A 25 13.89 -7.64 -3.21
N ASN A 26 14.41 -7.49 -2.00
CA ASN A 26 15.35 -8.43 -1.39
C ASN A 26 15.53 -8.15 0.10
N GLU A 27 16.16 -9.10 0.80
CA GLU A 27 16.44 -9.01 2.24
C GLU A 27 17.27 -7.75 2.60
N ALA A 28 18.25 -7.39 1.80
CA ALA A 28 19.15 -6.27 2.08
C ALA A 28 18.40 -4.94 2.08
N THR A 29 17.40 -4.76 1.21
CA THR A 29 16.53 -3.58 1.17
C THR A 29 15.75 -3.45 2.47
N CYS A 30 15.10 -4.53 2.91
CA CYS A 30 14.32 -4.55 4.16
C CYS A 30 15.21 -4.30 5.39
N PHE A 31 16.36 -4.95 5.49
CA PHE A 31 17.27 -4.77 6.62
C PHE A 31 17.90 -3.38 6.64
N SER A 32 18.19 -2.81 5.46
CA SER A 32 18.65 -1.42 5.37
C SER A 32 17.60 -0.43 5.88
N ALA A 33 16.32 -0.63 5.51
CA ALA A 33 15.22 0.19 6.00
C ALA A 33 15.12 0.12 7.55
N ILE A 34 15.13 -1.07 8.13
CA ILE A 34 15.11 -1.27 9.59
C ILE A 34 16.29 -0.57 10.24
N LYS A 35 17.49 -0.71 9.70
CA LYS A 35 18.71 -0.03 10.20
C LYS A 35 18.56 1.49 10.21
N TYR A 36 17.84 2.06 9.24
CA TYR A 36 17.56 3.49 9.18
C TYR A 36 16.35 3.93 9.99
N GLY A 37 15.73 3.03 10.75
CA GLY A 37 14.68 3.32 11.73
C GLY A 37 13.27 3.19 11.19
N PHE A 38 13.07 2.44 10.12
CA PHE A 38 11.74 1.99 9.72
C PHE A 38 11.23 0.97 10.72
N THR A 39 9.97 1.10 11.11
CA THR A 39 9.33 0.21 12.09
C THR A 39 8.44 -0.85 11.42
N SER A 40 8.36 -0.79 10.10
CA SER A 40 7.61 -1.73 9.27
C SER A 40 8.30 -1.86 7.92
N VAL A 41 8.35 -3.07 7.38
CA VAL A 41 8.89 -3.35 6.06
C VAL A 41 7.99 -4.31 5.29
N MET A 42 7.98 -4.20 3.98
CA MET A 42 7.35 -5.18 3.10
C MET A 42 8.44 -5.96 2.36
N MET A 43 8.36 -7.28 2.42
CA MET A 43 9.12 -8.17 1.54
C MET A 43 8.20 -8.62 0.40
N ASP A 44 8.39 -8.03 -0.76
CA ASP A 44 7.67 -8.43 -1.96
C ASP A 44 8.38 -9.61 -2.63
N GLY A 45 8.06 -10.81 -2.16
CA GLY A 45 8.55 -12.05 -2.74
C GLY A 45 7.68 -12.58 -3.88
N SER A 46 6.61 -11.88 -4.28
CA SER A 46 5.77 -12.24 -5.43
C SER A 46 6.53 -12.11 -6.75
N LEU A 47 7.50 -11.23 -6.77
CA LEU A 47 8.44 -11.04 -7.86
C LEU A 47 9.86 -11.46 -7.45
N MET A 48 10.68 -11.79 -8.43
CA MET A 48 12.12 -11.98 -8.23
C MET A 48 12.79 -10.63 -7.92
N SER A 49 14.05 -10.65 -7.52
CA SER A 49 14.82 -9.44 -7.16
C SER A 49 14.96 -8.40 -8.29
N ASP A 50 14.65 -8.77 -9.53
CA ASP A 50 14.57 -7.85 -10.67
C ASP A 50 13.29 -6.99 -10.68
N MET A 51 12.34 -7.28 -9.78
CA MET A 51 11.04 -6.63 -9.63
C MET A 51 10.12 -6.75 -10.87
N LYS A 52 10.35 -7.75 -11.71
CA LYS A 52 9.64 -7.96 -12.99
C LYS A 52 9.21 -9.39 -13.21
N THR A 53 10.08 -10.33 -12.88
CA THR A 53 9.83 -11.75 -13.10
C THR A 53 8.97 -12.31 -11.96
N PRO A 54 7.77 -12.87 -12.23
CA PRO A 54 7.00 -13.57 -11.21
C PRO A 54 7.81 -14.70 -10.56
N SER A 55 7.79 -14.75 -9.24
CA SER A 55 8.54 -15.75 -8.47
C SER A 55 7.76 -17.05 -8.31
N THR A 56 8.41 -18.04 -7.70
CA THR A 56 7.72 -19.25 -7.23
C THR A 56 7.21 -19.05 -5.81
N TYR A 57 6.12 -19.74 -5.45
CA TYR A 57 5.61 -19.77 -4.09
C TYR A 57 6.69 -20.12 -3.05
N GLN A 58 7.52 -21.12 -3.35
CA GLN A 58 8.58 -21.55 -2.44
C GLN A 58 9.64 -20.46 -2.22
N TYR A 59 10.06 -19.77 -3.27
CA TYR A 59 10.96 -18.62 -3.17
C TYR A 59 10.37 -17.51 -2.28
N ASN A 60 9.09 -17.18 -2.51
CA ASN A 60 8.39 -16.16 -1.74
C ASN A 60 8.35 -16.54 -0.24
N VAL A 61 7.97 -17.77 0.08
CA VAL A 61 7.97 -18.27 1.47
C VAL A 61 9.36 -18.17 2.10
N GLU A 62 10.41 -18.60 1.40
CA GLU A 62 11.79 -18.60 1.95
C GLU A 62 12.29 -17.19 2.25
N ILE A 63 12.19 -16.28 1.29
CA ILE A 63 12.71 -14.93 1.45
C ILE A 63 11.90 -14.12 2.47
N THR A 64 10.56 -14.24 2.46
CA THR A 64 9.69 -13.55 3.40
C THR A 64 9.89 -14.07 4.82
N SER A 65 10.04 -15.39 5.03
CA SER A 65 10.31 -15.95 6.35
C SER A 65 11.60 -15.42 6.96
N LYS A 66 12.69 -15.31 6.20
CA LYS A 66 13.96 -14.75 6.66
C LYS A 66 13.84 -13.28 7.08
N VAL A 67 13.12 -12.50 6.28
CA VAL A 67 12.88 -11.09 6.60
C VAL A 67 12.04 -10.98 7.87
N THR A 68 10.98 -11.78 8.00
CA THR A 68 10.09 -11.77 9.16
C THR A 68 10.85 -12.14 10.44
N GLU A 69 11.62 -13.21 10.43
CA GLU A 69 12.43 -13.62 11.60
C GLU A 69 13.35 -12.48 12.06
N THR A 70 14.06 -11.86 11.13
CA THR A 70 15.01 -10.80 11.46
C THR A 70 14.31 -9.53 11.95
N ALA A 71 13.21 -9.13 11.30
CA ALA A 71 12.45 -7.95 11.64
C ALA A 71 11.76 -8.08 13.00
N HIS A 72 11.13 -9.21 13.29
CA HIS A 72 10.47 -9.50 14.56
C HIS A 72 11.44 -9.49 15.74
N ASN A 73 12.67 -9.99 15.54
CA ASN A 73 13.72 -9.96 16.58
C ASN A 73 14.08 -8.53 17.03
N VAL A 74 13.85 -7.53 16.21
CA VAL A 74 14.07 -6.11 16.55
C VAL A 74 12.77 -5.32 16.69
N GLY A 75 11.62 -5.98 16.63
CA GLY A 75 10.30 -5.38 16.87
C GLY A 75 9.69 -4.64 15.66
N ALA A 76 10.23 -4.83 14.45
CA ALA A 76 9.64 -4.31 13.23
C ALA A 76 8.58 -5.28 12.69
N SER A 77 7.44 -4.75 12.22
CA SER A 77 6.41 -5.54 11.56
C SER A 77 6.75 -5.82 10.10
N VAL A 78 6.20 -6.92 9.57
CA VAL A 78 6.44 -7.36 8.21
C VAL A 78 5.15 -7.55 7.44
N GLU A 79 5.13 -7.00 6.24
CA GLU A 79 4.14 -7.27 5.22
C GLU A 79 4.76 -8.22 4.17
N GLY A 80 4.00 -9.23 3.78
CA GLY A 80 4.32 -10.08 2.63
C GLY A 80 3.33 -9.82 1.50
N GLU A 81 3.61 -10.35 0.32
CA GLU A 81 2.70 -10.30 -0.83
C GLU A 81 2.47 -11.69 -1.41
N LEU A 82 1.23 -12.01 -1.75
CA LEU A 82 0.86 -13.25 -2.38
C LEU A 82 -0.11 -12.99 -3.54
N GLY A 83 0.23 -13.50 -4.71
CA GLY A 83 -0.36 -13.16 -5.99
C GLY A 83 0.41 -12.03 -6.66
N VAL A 84 0.10 -11.75 -7.91
CA VAL A 84 0.70 -10.65 -8.67
C VAL A 84 -0.37 -9.62 -8.97
N LEU A 85 -0.08 -8.37 -8.65
CA LEU A 85 -1.02 -7.28 -8.87
C LEU A 85 -1.20 -7.03 -10.37
N GLY A 86 -2.44 -7.11 -10.81
CA GLY A 86 -2.79 -6.85 -12.20
C GLY A 86 -4.28 -6.71 -12.40
N SER A 87 -4.65 -6.12 -13.53
CA SER A 87 -6.03 -5.86 -13.87
C SER A 87 -6.76 -7.13 -14.29
N LEU A 88 -7.87 -7.44 -13.64
CA LEU A 88 -8.78 -8.52 -14.08
C LEU A 88 -9.42 -8.23 -15.45
N GLU A 89 -9.49 -6.95 -15.87
CA GLU A 89 -10.05 -6.56 -17.16
C GLU A 89 -9.08 -6.84 -18.31
N THR A 90 -7.79 -6.51 -18.15
CA THR A 90 -6.80 -6.59 -19.23
C THR A 90 -5.83 -7.76 -19.09
N GLY A 91 -5.69 -8.31 -17.90
CA GLY A 91 -4.66 -9.28 -17.56
C GLY A 91 -3.26 -8.69 -17.45
N GLU A 92 -3.12 -7.37 -17.51
CA GLU A 92 -1.83 -6.70 -17.46
C GLU A 92 -1.53 -6.23 -16.03
N ALA A 93 -0.29 -6.46 -15.60
CA ALA A 93 0.24 -5.86 -14.39
C ALA A 93 0.52 -4.38 -14.64
N GLY A 94 0.14 -3.52 -13.67
CA GLY A 94 0.55 -2.12 -13.69
C GLY A 94 1.96 -1.96 -13.16
N GLU A 95 2.72 -1.08 -13.79
CA GLU A 95 4.06 -0.70 -13.30
C GLU A 95 3.95 0.53 -12.39
N GLU A 96 4.65 0.51 -11.26
CA GLU A 96 4.82 1.65 -10.37
C GLU A 96 6.27 1.70 -9.88
N ASP A 97 6.92 2.83 -10.10
CA ASP A 97 8.32 3.09 -9.72
C ASP A 97 9.34 2.03 -10.22
N GLY A 98 9.08 1.42 -11.40
CA GLY A 98 9.93 0.40 -11.98
C GLY A 98 9.67 -1.02 -11.45
N SER A 99 8.63 -1.20 -10.65
CA SER A 99 8.17 -2.49 -10.13
C SER A 99 6.86 -2.88 -10.78
N GLY A 100 6.78 -4.09 -11.27
CA GLY A 100 5.58 -4.66 -11.89
C GLY A 100 5.92 -5.82 -12.80
N ALA A 101 5.10 -6.86 -12.82
CA ALA A 101 5.34 -8.02 -13.69
C ALA A 101 5.25 -7.65 -15.16
N GLU A 102 6.15 -8.19 -15.96
CA GLU A 102 6.11 -8.02 -17.42
C GLU A 102 5.19 -9.06 -18.08
N GLY A 103 4.34 -8.61 -19.01
CA GLY A 103 3.48 -9.46 -19.82
C GLY A 103 2.07 -9.65 -19.29
N LYS A 104 1.35 -10.60 -19.88
CA LYS A 104 -0.01 -10.96 -19.46
C LYS A 104 0.04 -12.05 -18.40
N LEU A 105 -0.66 -11.81 -17.32
CA LEU A 105 -0.84 -12.74 -16.21
C LEU A 105 -2.07 -13.62 -16.43
N ASN A 106 -1.99 -14.85 -15.95
CA ASN A 106 -3.15 -15.75 -15.90
C ASN A 106 -4.11 -15.32 -14.77
N HIS A 107 -5.37 -15.65 -14.90
CA HIS A 107 -6.40 -15.32 -13.91
C HIS A 107 -6.02 -15.79 -12.49
N ASP A 108 -5.45 -16.99 -12.37
CA ASP A 108 -5.00 -17.56 -11.10
C ASP A 108 -3.82 -16.82 -10.47
N GLN A 109 -3.09 -16.01 -11.24
CA GLN A 109 -2.02 -15.15 -10.74
C GLN A 109 -2.56 -13.79 -10.25
N LEU A 110 -3.72 -13.37 -10.76
CA LEU A 110 -4.37 -12.10 -10.48
C LEU A 110 -5.27 -12.12 -9.24
N LEU A 111 -5.51 -13.30 -8.68
CA LEU A 111 -6.27 -13.50 -7.45
C LEU A 111 -5.47 -14.36 -6.47
N THR A 112 -5.40 -13.91 -5.23
CA THR A 112 -4.76 -14.71 -4.17
C THR A 112 -5.66 -15.89 -3.79
N ASP A 113 -5.11 -17.09 -3.82
CA ASP A 113 -5.79 -18.30 -3.37
C ASP A 113 -5.90 -18.31 -1.83
N PRO A 114 -7.11 -18.48 -1.24
CA PRO A 114 -7.31 -18.42 0.20
C PRO A 114 -6.57 -19.51 1.00
N ASP A 115 -6.46 -20.72 0.47
CA ASP A 115 -5.74 -21.82 1.14
C ASP A 115 -4.23 -21.56 1.10
N GLN A 116 -3.76 -21.04 -0.02
CA GLN A 116 -2.36 -20.64 -0.16
C GLN A 116 -2.01 -19.47 0.76
N ALA A 117 -2.93 -18.52 0.97
CA ALA A 117 -2.77 -17.41 1.91
C ALA A 117 -2.64 -17.94 3.36
N ALA A 118 -3.46 -18.90 3.77
CA ALA A 118 -3.37 -19.51 5.09
C ALA A 118 -2.04 -20.26 5.30
N ASP A 119 -1.60 -21.03 4.32
CA ASP A 119 -0.32 -21.73 4.34
C ASP A 119 0.87 -20.75 4.37
N PHE A 120 0.82 -19.70 3.55
CA PHE A 120 1.85 -18.65 3.52
C PHE A 120 2.01 -17.96 4.86
N VAL A 121 0.93 -17.48 5.46
CA VAL A 121 0.96 -16.81 6.78
C VAL A 121 1.41 -17.77 7.87
N SER A 122 0.98 -19.03 7.82
CA SER A 122 1.42 -20.06 8.76
C SER A 122 2.94 -20.27 8.74
N LYS A 123 3.56 -20.22 7.54
CA LYS A 123 5.00 -20.43 7.34
C LYS A 123 5.81 -19.19 7.62
N THR A 124 5.39 -18.05 7.10
CA THR A 124 6.16 -16.79 7.13
C THR A 124 5.96 -15.97 8.39
N LYS A 125 4.81 -16.12 9.07
CA LYS A 125 4.44 -15.35 10.26
C LYS A 125 4.34 -13.85 10.03
N VAL A 126 4.04 -13.40 8.81
CA VAL A 126 3.85 -11.97 8.51
C VAL A 126 2.68 -11.37 9.28
N ASP A 127 2.79 -10.10 9.63
CA ASP A 127 1.76 -9.32 10.33
C ASP A 127 0.67 -8.84 9.39
N ALA A 128 1.05 -8.60 8.14
CA ALA A 128 0.18 -8.14 7.09
C ALA A 128 0.44 -8.91 5.78
N LEU A 129 -0.62 -9.11 5.01
CA LEU A 129 -0.55 -9.77 3.72
C LEU A 129 -1.20 -8.91 2.64
N ALA A 130 -0.39 -8.45 1.70
CA ALA A 130 -0.88 -7.86 0.45
C ALA A 130 -1.45 -8.96 -0.44
N ILE A 131 -2.70 -8.76 -0.86
CA ILE A 131 -3.45 -9.74 -1.65
C ILE A 131 -3.81 -9.19 -3.01
N ALA A 132 -3.72 -10.03 -4.02
CA ALA A 132 -4.23 -9.76 -5.35
C ALA A 132 -5.75 -9.98 -5.36
N CYS A 133 -6.52 -8.92 -5.55
CA CYS A 133 -7.99 -8.93 -5.49
C CYS A 133 -8.63 -8.17 -6.65
N GLY A 134 -7.90 -7.98 -7.76
CA GLY A 134 -8.38 -7.31 -8.97
C GLY A 134 -7.91 -5.86 -9.11
N THR A 135 -6.97 -5.41 -8.29
CA THR A 135 -6.35 -4.09 -8.40
C THR A 135 -5.01 -4.15 -9.13
N SER A 136 -4.63 -3.06 -9.80
CA SER A 136 -3.33 -2.89 -10.46
C SER A 136 -2.66 -1.59 -10.05
N HIS A 137 -1.34 -1.53 -10.14
CA HIS A 137 -0.57 -0.31 -9.91
C HIS A 137 -0.80 0.74 -11.01
N GLY A 138 -0.37 1.99 -10.76
CA GLY A 138 -0.39 3.09 -11.70
C GLY A 138 -1.75 3.78 -11.86
N ALA A 139 -1.77 4.79 -12.75
CA ALA A 139 -2.93 5.64 -13.00
C ALA A 139 -3.92 5.05 -14.00
N TYR A 140 -3.46 4.21 -14.90
CA TYR A 140 -4.24 3.71 -16.05
C TYR A 140 -4.82 2.32 -15.76
N LYS A 141 -5.78 2.27 -14.81
CA LYS A 141 -6.35 1.00 -14.33
C LYS A 141 -7.51 0.50 -15.18
N PHE A 142 -8.44 1.41 -15.52
CA PHE A 142 -9.63 1.09 -16.26
C PHE A 142 -9.84 2.10 -17.40
N SER A 143 -10.12 1.60 -18.60
CA SER A 143 -10.37 2.42 -19.81
C SER A 143 -11.78 3.04 -19.83
N ARG A 144 -12.71 2.47 -19.07
CA ARG A 144 -14.09 2.93 -18.88
C ARG A 144 -14.43 3.02 -17.41
N LYS A 145 -15.41 3.86 -17.08
CA LYS A 145 -15.89 3.96 -15.71
C LYS A 145 -16.35 2.58 -15.24
N PRO A 146 -15.78 2.07 -14.13
CA PRO A 146 -16.18 0.80 -13.57
C PRO A 146 -17.68 0.79 -13.22
N ASP A 147 -18.36 -0.29 -13.59
CA ASP A 147 -19.77 -0.53 -13.28
C ASP A 147 -19.92 -1.90 -12.64
N GLY A 148 -20.36 -1.94 -11.40
CA GLY A 148 -20.51 -3.16 -10.62
C GLY A 148 -19.29 -3.53 -9.76
N ASP A 149 -19.22 -4.79 -9.37
CA ASP A 149 -18.20 -5.33 -8.48
C ASP A 149 -16.86 -5.48 -9.23
N ILE A 150 -15.88 -4.69 -8.82
CA ILE A 150 -14.54 -4.69 -9.41
C ILE A 150 -13.59 -5.53 -8.58
N LEU A 151 -13.72 -5.43 -7.26
CA LEU A 151 -12.91 -6.21 -6.33
C LEU A 151 -13.53 -7.59 -6.12
N ALA A 152 -12.68 -8.59 -6.04
CA ALA A 152 -13.08 -9.96 -5.70
C ALA A 152 -13.42 -10.06 -4.20
N MET A 153 -14.56 -9.49 -3.79
CA MET A 153 -14.96 -9.41 -2.37
C MET A 153 -15.07 -10.78 -1.71
N ASN A 154 -15.57 -11.77 -2.43
CA ASN A 154 -15.65 -13.16 -1.95
C ASN A 154 -14.25 -13.73 -1.61
N VAL A 155 -13.24 -13.40 -2.39
CA VAL A 155 -11.84 -13.82 -2.13
C VAL A 155 -11.30 -13.11 -0.89
N ILE A 156 -11.54 -11.79 -0.76
CA ILE A 156 -11.14 -11.03 0.44
C ILE A 156 -11.76 -11.62 1.71
N GLU A 157 -13.07 -11.90 1.69
CA GLU A 157 -13.82 -12.47 2.81
C GLU A 157 -13.34 -13.86 3.17
N GLU A 158 -13.10 -14.71 2.19
CA GLU A 158 -12.60 -16.06 2.40
C GLU A 158 -11.19 -16.05 2.99
N ILE A 159 -10.28 -15.26 2.43
CA ILE A 159 -8.92 -15.08 2.98
C ILE A 159 -9.02 -14.60 4.44
N HIS A 160 -9.81 -13.54 4.70
CA HIS A 160 -9.96 -13.02 6.07
C HIS A 160 -10.51 -14.06 7.04
N SER A 161 -11.42 -14.94 6.60
CA SER A 161 -11.95 -16.01 7.45
C SER A 161 -10.88 -17.01 7.85
N LYS A 162 -9.90 -17.26 6.98
CA LYS A 162 -8.79 -18.22 7.21
C LYS A 162 -7.63 -17.62 8.01
N ILE A 163 -7.41 -16.31 7.92
CA ILE A 163 -6.30 -15.60 8.59
C ILE A 163 -6.78 -14.33 9.31
N PRO A 164 -7.74 -14.44 10.27
CA PRO A 164 -8.44 -13.27 10.84
C PRO A 164 -7.52 -12.33 11.65
N ASP A 165 -6.39 -12.82 12.14
CA ASP A 165 -5.43 -12.04 12.92
C ASP A 165 -4.35 -11.36 12.05
N THR A 166 -4.27 -11.70 10.74
CA THR A 166 -3.36 -11.06 9.79
C THR A 166 -4.05 -9.90 9.09
N HIS A 167 -3.39 -8.75 9.02
CA HIS A 167 -3.95 -7.57 8.38
C HIS A 167 -3.90 -7.71 6.85
N LEU A 168 -5.04 -7.70 6.20
CA LEU A 168 -5.09 -7.70 4.73
C LEU A 168 -4.74 -6.31 4.20
N VAL A 169 -3.92 -6.29 3.15
CA VAL A 169 -3.46 -5.08 2.49
C VAL A 169 -3.93 -5.06 1.04
N MET A 170 -4.37 -3.90 0.60
CA MET A 170 -4.83 -3.64 -0.76
C MET A 170 -3.89 -2.63 -1.42
N HIS A 171 -3.07 -3.11 -2.36
CA HIS A 171 -2.24 -2.29 -3.24
C HIS A 171 -3.03 -1.83 -4.47
N GLY A 172 -2.49 -0.89 -5.23
CA GLY A 172 -3.09 -0.42 -6.46
C GLY A 172 -4.47 0.23 -6.28
N SER A 173 -4.78 0.77 -5.11
CA SER A 173 -6.12 1.20 -4.71
C SER A 173 -6.43 2.68 -4.95
N SER A 174 -5.59 3.40 -5.70
CA SER A 174 -5.88 4.78 -6.08
C SER A 174 -7.18 4.86 -6.89
N SER A 175 -8.03 5.83 -6.56
CA SER A 175 -9.36 6.01 -7.15
C SER A 175 -9.35 6.88 -8.41
N VAL A 176 -8.23 7.53 -8.70
CA VAL A 176 -8.03 8.42 -9.85
C VAL A 176 -9.18 9.43 -9.98
N PRO A 177 -9.33 10.35 -9.00
CA PRO A 177 -10.46 11.27 -8.97
C PRO A 177 -10.54 12.12 -10.23
N GLN A 178 -11.71 12.15 -10.89
CA GLN A 178 -11.89 12.85 -12.16
C GLN A 178 -11.60 14.35 -12.05
N TYR A 179 -11.95 14.97 -10.91
CA TYR A 179 -11.67 16.40 -10.71
C TYR A 179 -10.17 16.73 -10.69
N LEU A 180 -9.32 15.78 -10.26
CA LEU A 180 -7.85 15.94 -10.32
C LEU A 180 -7.32 15.75 -11.75
N GLN A 181 -7.89 14.82 -12.50
CA GLN A 181 -7.59 14.65 -13.90
C GLN A 181 -7.96 15.91 -14.71
N ASP A 182 -9.17 16.45 -14.44
CA ASP A 182 -9.63 17.71 -15.04
C ASP A 182 -8.73 18.87 -14.66
N LEU A 183 -8.32 18.98 -13.38
CA LEU A 183 -7.41 20.01 -12.90
C LEU A 183 -6.06 19.97 -13.63
N ILE A 184 -5.50 18.79 -13.84
CA ILE A 184 -4.26 18.58 -14.59
C ILE A 184 -4.43 19.03 -16.04
N ASN A 185 -5.48 18.55 -16.72
CA ASN A 185 -5.69 18.78 -18.14
C ASN A 185 -6.08 20.22 -18.47
N GLN A 186 -6.89 20.87 -17.64
CA GLN A 186 -7.24 22.29 -17.79
C GLN A 186 -6.04 23.23 -17.64
N ASN A 187 -4.97 22.76 -17.02
CA ASN A 187 -3.74 23.53 -16.79
C ASN A 187 -2.54 23.00 -17.59
N GLY A 188 -2.79 22.59 -18.84
CA GLY A 188 -1.75 22.19 -19.79
C GLY A 188 -1.22 20.77 -19.62
N GLY A 189 -1.97 19.90 -18.92
CA GLY A 189 -1.71 18.47 -18.92
C GLY A 189 -2.42 17.77 -20.10
N GLU A 190 -1.97 16.57 -20.42
CA GLU A 190 -2.52 15.71 -21.47
C GLU A 190 -2.74 14.29 -20.92
N MET A 191 -3.28 14.19 -19.70
CA MET A 191 -3.57 12.90 -19.06
C MET A 191 -4.73 12.24 -19.81
N PRO A 192 -4.56 11.01 -20.35
CA PRO A 192 -5.65 10.28 -20.98
C PRO A 192 -6.78 10.00 -20.00
N GLN A 193 -8.01 9.90 -20.49
CA GLN A 193 -9.14 9.51 -19.67
C GLN A 193 -8.91 8.13 -19.08
N THR A 194 -8.95 8.05 -17.76
CA THR A 194 -8.79 6.80 -17.02
C THR A 194 -9.60 6.84 -15.74
N TYR A 195 -9.80 5.67 -15.14
CA TYR A 195 -10.55 5.49 -13.90
C TYR A 195 -9.77 4.59 -12.96
N GLY A 196 -9.89 4.83 -11.66
CA GLY A 196 -9.33 3.99 -10.61
C GLY A 196 -10.37 3.15 -9.90
N VAL A 197 -9.99 2.58 -8.77
CA VAL A 197 -10.88 1.80 -7.92
C VAL A 197 -11.90 2.73 -7.24
N PRO A 198 -13.21 2.50 -7.38
CA PRO A 198 -14.21 3.30 -6.68
C PRO A 198 -14.01 3.26 -5.17
N VAL A 199 -14.12 4.41 -4.51
CA VAL A 199 -13.91 4.51 -3.06
C VAL A 199 -14.91 3.62 -2.30
N GLU A 200 -16.12 3.48 -2.81
CA GLU A 200 -17.17 2.59 -2.28
C GLU A 200 -16.74 1.11 -2.25
N GLU A 201 -16.01 0.67 -3.27
CA GLU A 201 -15.44 -0.69 -3.31
C GLU A 201 -14.34 -0.88 -2.26
N ILE A 202 -13.49 0.14 -2.05
CA ILE A 202 -12.48 0.13 -0.99
C ILE A 202 -13.16 0.05 0.39
N GLU A 203 -14.22 0.84 0.62
CA GLU A 203 -15.01 0.79 1.86
C GLU A 203 -15.62 -0.60 2.11
N ARG A 204 -16.06 -1.29 1.06
CA ARG A 204 -16.53 -2.69 1.14
C ARG A 204 -15.37 -3.62 1.54
N GLY A 205 -14.21 -3.51 0.90
CA GLY A 205 -13.02 -4.28 1.24
C GLY A 205 -12.60 -4.09 2.70
N ILE A 206 -12.67 -2.86 3.21
CA ILE A 206 -12.37 -2.57 4.62
C ILE A 206 -13.35 -3.28 5.57
N LYS A 207 -14.64 -3.36 5.23
CA LYS A 207 -15.63 -4.11 6.00
C LYS A 207 -15.38 -5.62 5.94
N SER A 208 -14.79 -6.10 4.85
CA SER A 208 -14.50 -7.51 4.60
C SER A 208 -13.10 -7.96 5.08
N GLY A 209 -12.33 -7.12 5.78
CA GLY A 209 -11.06 -7.54 6.40
C GLY A 209 -9.83 -6.74 6.03
N VAL A 210 -9.89 -5.87 5.01
CA VAL A 210 -8.76 -4.99 4.65
C VAL A 210 -8.48 -3.99 5.77
N ARG A 211 -7.19 -3.81 6.11
CA ARG A 211 -6.73 -2.92 7.19
C ARG A 211 -5.71 -1.89 6.74
N LYS A 212 -5.04 -2.11 5.61
CA LYS A 212 -4.13 -1.15 4.96
C LYS A 212 -4.56 -0.97 3.51
N VAL A 213 -4.57 0.27 3.05
CA VAL A 213 -4.91 0.64 1.67
C VAL A 213 -3.81 1.54 1.13
N ASN A 214 -3.13 1.11 0.08
CA ASN A 214 -2.07 1.88 -0.55
C ASN A 214 -2.66 2.85 -1.59
N ILE A 215 -2.39 4.15 -1.41
CA ILE A 215 -2.84 5.21 -2.31
C ILE A 215 -1.65 6.13 -2.63
N ASP A 216 -1.16 6.08 -3.85
CA ASP A 216 -0.07 6.91 -4.33
C ASP A 216 -0.52 7.84 -5.47
N THR A 217 -1.05 7.30 -6.56
CA THR A 217 -1.44 8.05 -7.76
C THR A 217 -2.35 9.25 -7.44
N ASP A 218 -3.34 9.10 -6.55
CA ASP A 218 -4.23 10.19 -6.15
C ASP A 218 -3.45 11.35 -5.50
N CYS A 219 -2.46 11.04 -4.67
CA CYS A 219 -1.59 12.03 -4.03
C CYS A 219 -0.70 12.75 -5.05
N ARG A 220 -0.12 12.02 -6.00
CA ARG A 220 0.67 12.60 -7.09
C ARG A 220 -0.17 13.53 -7.96
N MET A 221 -1.41 13.11 -8.30
CA MET A 221 -2.34 13.92 -9.10
C MET A 221 -2.74 15.21 -8.36
N ALA A 222 -3.03 15.13 -7.07
CA ALA A 222 -3.38 16.28 -6.24
C ALA A 222 -2.26 17.34 -6.25
N MET A 223 -1.03 16.92 -6.05
CA MET A 223 0.12 17.81 -6.08
C MET A 223 0.37 18.36 -7.48
N THR A 224 0.42 17.51 -8.50
CA THR A 224 0.69 17.89 -9.89
C THR A 224 -0.35 18.85 -10.44
N GLY A 225 -1.63 18.61 -10.14
CA GLY A 225 -2.74 19.47 -10.58
C GLY A 225 -2.59 20.90 -10.03
N GLN A 226 -2.26 21.04 -8.76
CA GLN A 226 -2.05 22.36 -8.16
C GLN A 226 -0.78 23.04 -8.65
N PHE A 227 0.31 22.30 -8.86
CA PHE A 227 1.52 22.86 -9.50
C PHE A 227 1.21 23.43 -10.88
N ARG A 228 0.53 22.67 -11.73
CA ARG A 228 0.13 23.12 -13.07
C ARG A 228 -0.78 24.34 -13.02
N LYS A 229 -1.77 24.33 -12.12
CA LYS A 229 -2.68 25.45 -11.91
C LYS A 229 -1.94 26.74 -11.58
N ILE A 230 -1.07 26.73 -10.57
CA ILE A 230 -0.28 27.90 -10.18
C ILE A 230 0.64 28.36 -11.32
N ALA A 231 1.28 27.42 -12.02
CA ALA A 231 2.15 27.76 -13.15
C ALA A 231 1.39 28.45 -14.29
N SER A 232 0.15 28.02 -14.58
CA SER A 232 -0.68 28.63 -15.62
C SER A 232 -1.29 29.98 -15.19
N GLU A 233 -1.79 30.08 -13.95
CA GLU A 233 -2.44 31.28 -13.43
C GLU A 233 -1.44 32.40 -13.08
N THR A 234 -0.21 32.03 -12.68
CA THR A 234 0.82 32.98 -12.24
C THR A 234 2.16 32.75 -12.95
N PRO A 235 2.24 32.97 -14.27
CA PRO A 235 3.40 32.58 -15.08
C PRO A 235 4.72 33.31 -14.72
N LYS A 236 4.65 34.36 -13.89
CA LYS A 236 5.82 35.11 -13.39
C LYS A 236 6.32 34.57 -12.04
N GLU A 237 5.59 33.62 -11.42
CA GLU A 237 5.99 33.08 -10.12
C GLU A 237 7.17 32.11 -10.29
N PHE A 238 8.15 32.25 -9.42
CA PHE A 238 9.37 31.42 -9.43
C PHE A 238 9.70 30.83 -8.04
N ASP A 239 8.99 31.27 -6.99
CA ASP A 239 9.23 30.76 -5.63
C ASP A 239 8.55 29.40 -5.46
N PRO A 240 9.30 28.29 -5.27
CA PRO A 240 8.73 26.96 -5.15
C PRO A 240 7.73 26.83 -3.99
N ARG A 241 7.85 27.64 -2.94
CA ARG A 241 6.90 27.64 -1.82
C ARG A 241 5.48 28.02 -2.26
N LYS A 242 5.35 28.88 -3.27
CA LYS A 242 4.07 29.29 -3.83
C LYS A 242 3.36 28.16 -4.58
N PHE A 243 4.11 27.20 -5.12
CA PHE A 243 3.61 25.98 -5.74
C PHE A 243 3.34 24.89 -4.71
N LEU A 244 4.27 24.70 -3.77
CA LEU A 244 4.20 23.62 -2.77
C LEU A 244 3.06 23.80 -1.76
N ILE A 245 2.79 25.04 -1.28
CA ILE A 245 1.77 25.27 -0.26
C ILE A 245 0.36 24.86 -0.75
N PRO A 246 -0.12 25.29 -1.94
CA PRO A 246 -1.39 24.82 -2.47
C PRO A 246 -1.41 23.33 -2.79
N ALA A 247 -0.30 22.78 -3.29
CA ALA A 247 -0.17 21.34 -3.59
C ALA A 247 -0.29 20.50 -2.31
N MET A 248 0.40 20.88 -1.24
CA MET A 248 0.28 20.22 0.07
C MET A 248 -1.14 20.33 0.64
N LYS A 249 -1.80 21.47 0.42
CA LYS A 249 -3.19 21.65 0.87
C LYS A 249 -4.17 20.75 0.16
N GLU A 250 -4.02 20.58 -1.15
CA GLU A 250 -4.87 19.66 -1.91
C GLU A 250 -4.64 18.20 -1.50
N MET A 251 -3.38 17.80 -1.31
CA MET A 251 -3.05 16.49 -0.77
C MET A 251 -3.61 16.27 0.64
N GLU A 252 -3.55 17.29 1.50
CA GLU A 252 -4.18 17.25 2.83
C GLU A 252 -5.69 17.02 2.74
N ASN A 253 -6.38 17.70 1.83
CA ASN A 253 -7.81 17.55 1.61
C ASN A 253 -8.15 16.12 1.15
N LEU A 254 -7.40 15.59 0.21
CA LEU A 254 -7.53 14.21 -0.26
C LEU A 254 -7.34 13.20 0.88
N CYS A 255 -6.27 13.34 1.67
CA CYS A 255 -6.01 12.45 2.79
C CYS A 255 -7.12 12.50 3.85
N LYS A 256 -7.67 13.71 4.14
CA LYS A 256 -8.79 13.86 5.06
C LYS A 256 -10.03 13.13 4.60
N ASP A 257 -10.39 13.27 3.32
CA ASP A 257 -11.51 12.54 2.73
C ASP A 257 -11.31 11.02 2.87
N ARG A 258 -10.12 10.52 2.59
CA ARG A 258 -9.81 9.08 2.74
C ARG A 258 -9.88 8.63 4.19
N PHE A 259 -9.38 9.41 5.15
CA PHE A 259 -9.49 9.09 6.58
C PHE A 259 -10.95 9.04 7.06
N GLU A 260 -11.80 9.89 6.55
CA GLU A 260 -13.23 9.87 6.86
C GLU A 260 -13.91 8.66 6.24
N ARG A 261 -13.72 8.46 4.93
CA ARG A 261 -14.32 7.37 4.16
C ARG A 261 -13.89 5.99 4.65
N PHE A 262 -12.63 5.83 5.05
CA PHE A 262 -12.07 4.56 5.54
C PHE A 262 -12.32 4.33 7.05
N GLY A 263 -12.99 5.23 7.73
CA GLY A 263 -13.37 5.09 9.14
C GLY A 263 -12.20 5.26 10.13
N THR A 264 -11.06 5.81 9.69
CA THR A 264 -9.88 6.05 10.54
C THR A 264 -9.93 7.39 11.26
N SER A 265 -10.76 8.33 10.79
CA SER A 265 -10.94 9.64 11.40
C SER A 265 -11.40 9.53 12.88
N GLY A 266 -10.85 10.37 13.75
CA GLY A 266 -11.18 10.39 15.18
C GLY A 266 -10.60 9.25 16.02
N ASN A 267 -9.72 8.39 15.46
CA ASN A 267 -9.12 7.26 16.18
C ASN A 267 -7.68 7.49 16.66
N ALA A 268 -7.02 8.55 16.23
CA ALA A 268 -5.61 8.80 16.54
C ALA A 268 -5.31 8.80 18.06
N SER A 269 -6.18 9.40 18.87
CA SER A 269 -6.01 9.45 20.33
C SER A 269 -6.25 8.11 21.04
N LYS A 270 -6.80 7.13 20.35
CA LYS A 270 -7.07 5.78 20.89
C LYS A 270 -5.91 4.81 20.69
N ILE A 271 -4.94 5.19 19.87
CA ILE A 271 -3.81 4.32 19.51
C ILE A 271 -2.69 4.52 20.53
N THR A 272 -2.29 3.43 21.17
CA THR A 272 -1.12 3.39 22.06
C THR A 272 0.10 2.94 21.24
N ILE A 273 1.10 3.82 21.18
CA ILE A 273 2.36 3.51 20.48
C ILE A 273 3.22 2.64 21.39
N LYS A 274 3.62 1.48 20.90
CA LYS A 274 4.57 0.57 21.56
C LYS A 274 5.99 0.86 21.04
N SER A 275 6.98 0.64 21.92
CA SER A 275 8.37 0.70 21.50
C SER A 275 8.78 -0.55 20.70
N MET A 276 9.86 -0.45 19.93
CA MET A 276 10.43 -1.60 19.22
C MET A 276 10.81 -2.73 20.19
N ASP A 277 11.35 -2.40 21.37
CA ASP A 277 11.73 -3.39 22.40
C ASP A 277 10.49 -4.13 22.97
N GLU A 278 9.37 -3.43 23.14
CA GLU A 278 8.10 -4.05 23.58
C GLU A 278 7.55 -4.96 22.49
N MET A 279 7.58 -4.52 21.24
CA MET A 279 7.16 -5.33 20.10
C MET A 279 8.04 -6.58 19.95
N ALA A 280 9.36 -6.44 20.01
CA ALA A 280 10.28 -7.57 19.93
C ALA A 280 10.01 -8.63 21.02
N LYS A 281 9.69 -8.21 22.25
CA LYS A 281 9.31 -9.14 23.33
C LYS A 281 8.01 -9.89 23.00
N GLN A 282 7.00 -9.20 22.44
CA GLN A 282 5.73 -9.85 22.07
C GLN A 282 5.91 -10.84 20.91
N TYR A 283 6.72 -10.51 19.91
CA TYR A 283 7.07 -11.45 18.83
C TYR A 283 7.81 -12.68 19.38
N ASN A 284 8.86 -12.47 20.18
CA ASN A 284 9.67 -13.55 20.74
C ASN A 284 8.90 -14.45 21.74
N SER A 285 7.86 -13.94 22.38
CA SER A 285 6.97 -14.75 23.23
C SER A 285 5.95 -15.58 22.45
N GLY A 286 5.78 -15.31 21.15
CA GLY A 286 4.75 -15.92 20.32
C GLY A 286 3.34 -15.33 20.53
N GLU A 287 3.21 -14.26 21.33
CA GLU A 287 1.91 -13.59 21.58
C GLU A 287 1.28 -13.07 20.27
N LEU A 288 2.12 -12.64 19.33
CA LEU A 288 1.69 -12.07 18.05
C LEU A 288 1.70 -13.09 16.89
N ASN A 289 1.91 -14.38 17.17
CA ASN A 289 1.85 -15.38 16.12
C ASN A 289 0.44 -15.42 15.50
N PRO A 290 0.32 -15.29 14.17
CA PRO A 290 -0.98 -15.32 13.52
C PRO A 290 -1.64 -16.71 13.65
N LYS A 291 -2.96 -16.72 13.78
CA LYS A 291 -3.75 -17.94 13.72
C LYS A 291 -4.23 -18.17 12.29
N THR A 292 -4.16 -19.40 11.85
CA THR A 292 -4.65 -19.82 10.55
C THR A 292 -5.70 -20.92 10.70
N TYR A 293 -6.71 -20.88 9.87
CA TYR A 293 -7.82 -21.84 9.84
C TYR A 293 -7.91 -22.46 8.44
N ASN A 294 -8.09 -23.78 8.40
CA ASN A 294 -8.25 -24.54 7.16
C ASN A 294 -9.71 -24.50 6.69
#